data_47acd93646945e03a52ba3f80335c911
#
_entry.id   47acd93646945e03a52ba3f80335c911
#
_cell.length_a   1.000
_cell.length_b   1.000
_cell.length_c   1.000
_cell.angle_alpha   90.00
_cell.angle_beta   90.00
_cell.angle_gamma   90.00
#
_symmetry.space_group_name_H-M   'P 1'
#
loop_
_entity.id
_entity.type
_entity.pdbx_description
1 polymer ?
#
loop_
_entity_poly.entity_id
_entity_poly.type
_entity_poly.pdbx_seq_one_letter_code
_entity_poly.pdbx_strand_id
1 'polypeptide(L)'
;MLTQFHEKAQKAIVIAESIAFDLGHSSVGSEHLLLSLLKIKDCPFSKILKTYHVDDEMIYEDVVRLFGEKDIQPFYMEYSEVVKKILEDAMSMSEAKKESKVSLNTLSIAMLLQKESVAVELLNKYHVPFDEIKKELSEEKS
;
A
#
# COMPACT_ATOMS: atom_id res chain seq x y z
N MET A 1 11.15 -7.53 -11.76
CA MET A 1 9.94 -6.73 -11.49
C MET A 1 10.22 -5.47 -10.69
N LEU A 2 10.92 -5.59 -9.56
CA LEU A 2 11.18 -4.41 -8.70
C LEU A 2 12.00 -3.32 -9.39
N THR A 3 12.82 -3.68 -10.39
CA THR A 3 13.61 -2.69 -11.13
C THR A 3 12.76 -1.69 -11.89
N GLN A 4 11.49 -2.00 -12.12
CA GLN A 4 10.54 -1.11 -12.79
C GLN A 4 9.94 -0.07 -11.84
N PHE A 5 10.23 -0.18 -10.54
CA PHE A 5 9.69 0.70 -9.52
C PHE A 5 10.74 1.71 -9.07
N HIS A 6 10.30 2.93 -8.86
CA HIS A 6 11.13 3.96 -8.25
C HIS A 6 11.63 3.47 -6.89
N GLU A 7 12.78 3.95 -6.46
CA GLU A 7 13.42 3.50 -5.23
C GLU A 7 12.50 3.53 -4.01
N LYS A 8 11.74 4.60 -3.84
CA LYS A 8 10.80 4.70 -2.71
C LYS A 8 9.65 3.71 -2.82
N ALA A 9 9.18 3.44 -4.03
CA ALA A 9 8.13 2.44 -4.24
C ALA A 9 8.66 1.05 -3.97
N GLN A 10 9.90 0.76 -4.36
CA GLN A 10 10.55 -0.51 -4.00
C GLN A 10 10.62 -0.67 -2.49
N LYS A 11 11.00 0.40 -1.80
CA LYS A 11 11.09 0.40 -0.34
C LYS A 11 9.74 0.08 0.28
N ALA A 12 8.65 0.64 -0.25
CA ALA A 12 7.31 0.34 0.26
C ALA A 12 6.98 -1.14 0.13
N ILE A 13 7.33 -1.75 -1.00
CA ILE A 13 7.08 -3.18 -1.23
C ILE A 13 7.88 -4.03 -0.24
N VAL A 14 9.17 -3.70 -0.03
CA VAL A 14 10.03 -4.43 0.90
C VAL A 14 9.53 -4.27 2.34
N ILE A 15 9.12 -3.08 2.74
CA ILE A 15 8.57 -2.86 4.08
C ILE A 15 7.28 -3.64 4.27
N ALA A 16 6.44 -3.73 3.23
CA ALA A 16 5.21 -4.53 3.31
C ALA A 16 5.53 -6.01 3.62
N GLU A 17 6.55 -6.55 2.96
CA GLU A 17 7.01 -7.91 3.25
C GLU A 17 7.47 -8.06 4.71
N SER A 18 8.24 -7.09 5.20
CA SER A 18 8.73 -7.10 6.57
C SER A 18 7.59 -7.04 7.59
N ILE A 19 6.59 -6.21 7.33
CA ILE A 19 5.43 -6.10 8.21
C ILE A 19 4.68 -7.44 8.29
N ALA A 20 4.42 -8.05 7.13
CA ALA A 20 3.73 -9.35 7.09
C ALA A 20 4.55 -10.41 7.85
N PHE A 21 5.85 -10.45 7.60
CA PHE A 21 6.75 -11.41 8.26
C PHE A 21 6.72 -11.22 9.79
N ASP A 22 6.86 -9.98 10.24
CA ASP A 22 6.90 -9.69 11.68
C ASP A 22 5.59 -10.02 12.38
N LEU A 23 4.47 -9.90 11.68
CA LEU A 23 3.16 -10.27 12.22
C LEU A 23 2.88 -11.78 12.15
N GLY A 24 3.78 -12.53 11.53
CA GLY A 24 3.59 -13.97 11.37
C GLY A 24 2.59 -14.34 10.27
N HIS A 25 2.34 -13.41 9.34
CA HIS A 25 1.44 -13.65 8.22
C HIS A 25 2.22 -14.23 7.05
N SER A 26 1.70 -15.27 6.43
CA SER A 26 2.39 -15.95 5.32
C SER A 26 2.08 -15.34 3.95
N SER A 27 1.17 -14.38 3.89
CA SER A 27 0.81 -13.72 2.65
C SER A 27 0.95 -12.22 2.81
N VAL A 28 1.59 -11.57 1.84
CA VAL A 28 1.71 -10.11 1.80
C VAL A 28 0.45 -9.58 1.14
N GLY A 29 -0.43 -8.99 1.93
CA GLY A 29 -1.71 -8.48 1.45
C GLY A 29 -1.72 -6.98 1.27
N SER A 30 -2.83 -6.46 0.77
CA SER A 30 -3.00 -5.02 0.58
C SER A 30 -2.94 -4.26 1.91
N GLU A 31 -3.32 -4.89 3.03
CA GLU A 31 -3.22 -4.28 4.35
C GLU A 31 -1.76 -4.01 4.73
N HIS A 32 -0.84 -4.90 4.37
CA HIS A 32 0.58 -4.69 4.62
C HIS A 32 1.16 -3.60 3.72
N LEU A 33 0.69 -3.55 2.47
CA LEU A 33 1.10 -2.49 1.55
C LEU A 33 0.61 -1.13 2.03
N LEU A 34 -0.64 -1.05 2.48
CA LEU A 34 -1.18 0.18 3.05
C LEU A 34 -0.34 0.65 4.24
N LEU A 35 -0.04 -0.26 5.16
CA LEU A 35 0.79 0.07 6.32
C LEU A 35 2.16 0.57 5.91
N SER A 36 2.78 -0.08 4.93
CA SER A 36 4.11 0.32 4.49
C SER A 36 4.11 1.71 3.89
N LEU A 37 3.12 2.02 3.06
CA LEU A 37 3.00 3.36 2.45
C LEU A 37 2.85 4.44 3.53
N LEU A 38 2.11 4.14 4.59
CA LEU A 38 1.93 5.09 5.69
C LEU A 38 3.20 5.29 6.52
N LYS A 39 4.17 4.40 6.40
CA LYS A 39 5.45 4.50 7.12
C LYS A 39 6.55 5.15 6.30
N ILE A 40 6.37 5.34 5.01
CA ILE A 40 7.38 5.96 4.15
C ILE A 40 7.41 7.46 4.41
N LYS A 41 8.58 7.97 4.76
CA LYS A 41 8.78 9.40 4.94
C LYS A 41 8.56 10.14 3.63
N ASP A 42 7.87 11.24 3.68
CA ASP A 42 7.58 12.10 2.52
C ASP A 42 6.71 11.44 1.45
N CYS A 43 5.94 10.42 1.83
CA CYS A 43 4.99 9.80 0.93
C CYS A 43 3.74 10.69 0.84
N PRO A 44 3.38 11.20 -0.35
CA PRO A 44 2.21 12.07 -0.49
C PRO A 44 0.92 11.43 0.01
N PHE A 45 0.71 10.15 -0.28
CA PHE A 45 -0.47 9.43 0.20
C PHE A 45 -0.57 9.45 1.73
N SER A 46 0.53 9.20 2.42
CA SER A 46 0.57 9.23 3.88
C SER A 46 0.22 10.62 4.41
N LYS A 47 0.77 11.66 3.79
CA LYS A 47 0.50 13.04 4.18
C LYS A 47 -0.97 13.40 4.00
N ILE A 48 -1.56 12.98 2.89
CA ILE A 48 -2.97 13.23 2.62
C ILE A 48 -3.84 12.54 3.66
N LEU A 49 -3.57 11.26 3.95
CA LEU A 49 -4.36 10.54 4.94
C LEU A 49 -4.28 11.18 6.33
N LYS A 50 -3.14 11.74 6.69
CA LYS A 50 -3.00 12.44 7.98
C LYS A 50 -3.92 13.65 8.07
N THR A 51 -4.21 14.31 6.95
CA THR A 51 -5.16 15.43 6.96
C THR A 51 -6.58 14.96 7.25
N TYR A 52 -6.86 13.69 7.04
CA TYR A 52 -8.14 13.05 7.38
C TYR A 52 -8.05 12.29 8.72
N HIS A 53 -6.99 12.53 9.48
CA HIS A 53 -6.77 11.93 10.80
C HIS A 53 -6.60 10.41 10.76
N VAL A 54 -5.99 9.91 9.68
CA VAL A 54 -5.68 8.49 9.53
C VAL A 54 -4.17 8.34 9.46
N ASP A 55 -3.60 7.49 10.32
CA ASP A 55 -2.17 7.23 10.36
C ASP A 55 -1.88 5.72 10.44
N ASP A 56 -0.59 5.39 10.45
CA ASP A 56 -0.14 4.00 10.46
C ASP A 56 -0.53 3.27 11.75
N GLU A 57 -0.51 3.95 12.90
CA GLU A 57 -0.86 3.30 14.17
C GLU A 57 -2.31 2.82 14.18
N MET A 58 -3.22 3.64 13.66
CA MET A 58 -4.64 3.29 13.60
C MET A 58 -4.87 2.07 12.70
N ILE A 59 -4.22 2.07 11.55
CA ILE A 59 -4.35 0.95 10.60
C ILE A 59 -3.69 -0.31 11.17
N TYR A 60 -2.53 -0.17 11.82
CA TYR A 60 -1.85 -1.30 12.43
C TYR A 60 -2.75 -1.97 13.49
N GLU A 61 -3.38 -1.19 14.35
CA GLU A 61 -4.30 -1.72 15.34
C GLU A 61 -5.48 -2.46 14.71
N ASP A 62 -6.01 -1.92 13.62
CA ASP A 62 -7.10 -2.58 12.88
C ASP A 62 -6.64 -3.91 12.29
N VAL A 63 -5.45 -3.95 11.72
CA VAL A 63 -4.90 -5.17 11.12
C VAL A 63 -4.71 -6.26 12.19
N VAL A 64 -4.11 -5.91 13.32
CA VAL A 64 -3.88 -6.86 14.41
C VAL A 64 -5.21 -7.36 14.97
N ARG A 65 -6.18 -6.48 15.13
CA ARG A 65 -7.51 -6.85 15.65
C ARG A 65 -8.23 -7.80 14.71
N LEU A 66 -8.13 -7.58 13.40
CA LEU A 66 -8.86 -8.37 12.40
C LEU A 66 -8.14 -9.66 12.01
N PHE A 67 -6.83 -9.63 11.91
CA PHE A 67 -6.05 -10.76 11.39
C PHE A 67 -5.12 -11.38 12.41
N GLY A 68 -4.95 -10.73 13.56
CA GLY A 68 -4.08 -11.21 14.63
C GLY A 68 -2.61 -11.08 14.31
N GLU A 69 -1.80 -11.53 15.24
CA GLU A 69 -0.36 -11.68 15.05
C GLU A 69 0.06 -13.01 15.65
N LYS A 70 1.08 -13.62 15.07
CA LYS A 70 1.58 -14.91 15.51
C LYS A 70 3.01 -14.77 15.99
N ASP A 71 3.39 -15.58 16.98
CA ASP A 71 4.73 -15.55 17.55
C ASP A 71 5.77 -16.20 16.64
N ILE A 72 5.33 -17.01 15.68
CA ILE A 72 6.23 -17.76 14.80
C ILE A 72 6.16 -17.14 13.41
N GLN A 73 7.31 -16.73 12.88
CA GLN A 73 7.42 -16.21 11.54
C GLN A 73 7.25 -17.31 10.51
N PRO A 74 6.70 -16.99 9.34
CA PRO A 74 6.50 -17.98 8.29
C PRO A 74 7.82 -18.39 7.63
N PHE A 75 7.91 -19.64 7.23
CA PHE A 75 9.02 -20.14 6.42
C PHE A 75 9.00 -19.57 5.02
N TYR A 76 7.81 -19.35 4.51
CA TYR A 76 7.57 -19.00 3.11
C TYR A 76 6.49 -17.93 3.05
N MET A 77 6.73 -16.91 2.27
CA MET A 77 5.75 -15.84 2.08
C MET A 77 5.51 -15.65 0.59
N GLU A 78 4.27 -15.37 0.24
CA GLU A 78 3.96 -15.01 -1.14
C GLU A 78 3.05 -13.79 -1.14
N TYR A 79 3.02 -13.09 -2.28
CA TYR A 79 2.11 -11.97 -2.45
C TYR A 79 0.71 -12.51 -2.68
N SER A 80 -0.30 -11.88 -2.08
CA SER A 80 -1.69 -12.18 -2.36
C SER A 80 -2.00 -11.86 -3.82
N GLU A 81 -3.07 -12.46 -4.34
CA GLU A 81 -3.51 -12.17 -5.71
C GLU A 81 -3.83 -10.70 -5.90
N VAL A 82 -4.42 -10.07 -4.87
CA VAL A 82 -4.73 -8.64 -4.91
C VAL A 82 -3.46 -7.80 -5.02
N VAL A 83 -2.41 -8.13 -4.25
CA VAL A 83 -1.15 -7.40 -4.33
C VAL A 83 -0.51 -7.58 -5.70
N LYS A 84 -0.52 -8.81 -6.23
CA LYS A 84 0.01 -9.05 -7.58
C LYS A 84 -0.69 -8.16 -8.59
N LYS A 85 -2.02 -8.05 -8.51
CA LYS A 85 -2.79 -7.19 -9.40
C LYS A 85 -2.46 -5.71 -9.20
N ILE A 86 -2.29 -5.27 -7.96
CA ILE A 86 -1.90 -3.89 -7.69
C ILE A 86 -0.57 -3.57 -8.37
N LEU A 87 0.41 -4.46 -8.24
CA LEU A 87 1.72 -4.24 -8.85
C LEU A 87 1.65 -4.22 -10.38
N GLU A 88 0.88 -5.13 -10.97
CA GLU A 88 0.67 -5.15 -12.41
C GLU A 88 -0.04 -3.89 -12.91
N ASP A 89 -1.10 -3.48 -12.22
CA ASP A 89 -1.84 -2.27 -12.58
C ASP A 89 -0.95 -1.03 -12.44
N ALA A 90 -0.13 -0.98 -11.39
CA ALA A 90 0.80 0.14 -11.20
C ALA A 90 1.78 0.25 -12.36
N MET A 91 2.31 -0.89 -12.82
CA MET A 91 3.22 -0.90 -13.97
C MET A 91 2.51 -0.46 -15.24
N SER A 92 1.29 -0.93 -15.47
CA SER A 92 0.51 -0.53 -16.65
C SER A 92 0.18 0.96 -16.63
N MET A 93 -0.19 1.49 -15.46
CA MET A 93 -0.49 2.92 -15.32
C MET A 93 0.75 3.78 -15.54
N SER A 94 1.88 3.34 -15.02
CA SER A 94 3.14 4.04 -15.18
C SER A 94 3.55 4.10 -16.65
N GLU A 95 3.40 2.99 -17.35
CA GLU A 95 3.69 2.92 -18.79
C GLU A 95 2.77 3.87 -19.57
N ALA A 96 1.47 3.88 -19.26
CA ALA A 96 0.53 4.77 -19.93
C ALA A 96 0.86 6.24 -19.73
N LYS A 97 1.39 6.59 -18.56
CA LYS A 97 1.81 7.96 -18.23
C LYS A 97 3.21 8.27 -18.72
N LYS A 98 3.91 7.31 -19.29
CA LYS A 98 5.28 7.44 -19.74
C LYS A 98 6.25 7.81 -18.62
N GLU A 99 5.99 7.31 -17.43
CA GLU A 99 6.94 7.42 -16.32
C GLU A 99 8.12 6.48 -16.58
N SER A 100 9.32 6.90 -16.22
CA SER A 100 10.48 6.02 -16.36
C SER A 100 10.42 4.84 -15.39
N LYS A 101 9.85 5.07 -14.21
CA LYS A 101 9.65 4.03 -13.19
C LYS A 101 8.38 4.31 -12.42
N VAL A 102 7.80 3.26 -11.85
CA VAL A 102 6.57 3.38 -11.08
C VAL A 102 6.83 4.19 -9.80
N SER A 103 6.09 5.28 -9.65
CA SER A 103 6.22 6.17 -8.49
C SER A 103 5.39 5.67 -7.30
N LEU A 104 5.66 6.24 -6.13
CA LEU A 104 4.83 5.99 -4.94
C LEU A 104 3.38 6.38 -5.19
N ASN A 105 3.16 7.50 -5.89
CA ASN A 105 1.79 7.95 -6.16
C ASN A 105 1.04 6.99 -7.05
N THR A 106 1.71 6.50 -8.11
CA THR A 106 1.09 5.52 -9.00
C THR A 106 0.78 4.22 -8.26
N LEU A 107 1.71 3.76 -7.42
CA LEU A 107 1.47 2.57 -6.60
C LEU A 107 0.29 2.78 -5.65
N SER A 108 0.23 3.93 -5.00
CA SER A 108 -0.86 4.25 -4.08
C SER A 108 -2.22 4.28 -4.80
N ILE A 109 -2.27 4.90 -5.98
CA ILE A 109 -3.50 4.95 -6.77
C ILE A 109 -3.93 3.55 -7.19
N ALA A 110 -2.97 2.73 -7.66
CA ALA A 110 -3.26 1.35 -8.08
C ALA A 110 -3.88 0.55 -6.92
N MET A 111 -3.37 0.76 -5.69
CA MET A 111 -3.93 0.11 -4.50
C MET A 111 -5.37 0.58 -4.25
N LEU A 112 -5.61 1.88 -4.32
CA LEU A 112 -6.94 2.44 -4.06
C LEU A 112 -7.97 2.04 -5.11
N LEU A 113 -7.53 1.68 -6.31
CA LEU A 113 -8.43 1.23 -7.37
C LEU A 113 -9.00 -0.17 -7.11
N GLN A 114 -8.38 -0.96 -6.23
CA GLN A 114 -8.86 -2.29 -5.88
C GLN A 114 -9.95 -2.17 -4.80
N LYS A 115 -11.17 -1.92 -5.23
CA LYS A 115 -12.29 -1.58 -4.34
C LYS A 115 -12.62 -2.65 -3.31
N GLU A 116 -12.36 -3.91 -3.64
CA GLU A 116 -12.65 -5.03 -2.73
C GLU A 116 -11.44 -5.46 -1.90
N SER A 117 -10.33 -4.73 -2.00
CA SER A 117 -9.14 -5.05 -1.23
C SER A 117 -9.33 -4.76 0.26
N VAL A 118 -8.55 -5.45 1.08
CA VAL A 118 -8.54 -5.19 2.52
C VAL A 118 -8.12 -3.74 2.80
N ALA A 119 -7.16 -3.21 2.04
CA ALA A 119 -6.71 -1.83 2.21
C ALA A 119 -7.87 -0.84 2.08
N VAL A 120 -8.67 -0.99 1.02
CA VAL A 120 -9.81 -0.09 0.80
C VAL A 120 -10.88 -0.29 1.87
N GLU A 121 -11.15 -1.54 2.27
CA GLU A 121 -12.11 -1.80 3.34
C GLU A 121 -11.69 -1.17 4.67
N LEU A 122 -10.41 -1.24 5.00
CA LEU A 122 -9.89 -0.59 6.21
C LEU A 122 -10.09 0.92 6.15
N LEU A 123 -9.82 1.53 5.01
CA LEU A 123 -9.97 2.98 4.83
C LEU A 123 -11.44 3.41 4.81
N ASN A 124 -12.35 2.55 4.35
CA ASN A 124 -13.79 2.83 4.37
C ASN A 124 -14.29 3.15 5.78
N LYS A 125 -13.72 2.50 6.79
CA LYS A 125 -14.07 2.74 8.18
C LYS A 125 -13.90 4.21 8.57
N TYR A 126 -12.94 4.90 7.95
CA TYR A 126 -12.59 6.27 8.29
C TYR A 126 -13.22 7.30 7.36
N HIS A 127 -14.05 6.84 6.42
CA HIS A 127 -14.81 7.71 5.52
C HIS A 127 -13.97 8.70 4.71
N VAL A 128 -12.79 8.27 4.28
CA VAL A 128 -11.92 9.13 3.47
C VAL A 128 -12.48 9.28 2.05
N PRO A 129 -12.28 10.45 1.42
CA PRO A 129 -12.80 10.68 0.05
C PRO A 129 -11.85 10.11 -1.01
N PHE A 130 -12.08 8.87 -1.40
CA PHE A 130 -11.18 8.14 -2.31
C PHE A 130 -10.94 8.85 -3.63
N ASP A 131 -12.00 9.39 -4.25
CA ASP A 131 -11.85 10.03 -5.56
C ASP A 131 -11.01 11.30 -5.48
N GLU A 132 -11.20 12.07 -4.41
CA GLU A 132 -10.41 13.28 -4.20
C GLU A 132 -8.95 12.94 -3.92
N ILE A 133 -8.71 11.89 -3.13
CA ILE A 133 -7.35 11.46 -2.82
C ILE A 133 -6.64 10.99 -4.09
N LYS A 134 -7.30 10.18 -4.90
CA LYS A 134 -6.71 9.70 -6.16
C LYS A 134 -6.41 10.86 -7.10
N LYS A 135 -7.31 11.82 -7.18
CA LYS A 135 -7.10 13.01 -8.02
C LYS A 135 -5.88 13.80 -7.55
N GLU A 136 -5.80 14.04 -6.25
CA GLU A 136 -4.68 14.77 -5.66
C GLU A 136 -3.35 14.06 -5.92
N LEU A 137 -3.33 12.74 -5.74
CA LEU A 137 -2.14 11.94 -6.01
C LEU A 137 -1.72 11.98 -7.49
N SER A 138 -2.69 12.04 -8.40
CA SER A 138 -2.39 12.10 -9.84
C SER A 138 -1.81 13.45 -10.26
N GLU A 139 -2.02 14.50 -9.49
CA GLU A 139 -1.54 15.83 -9.76
C GLU A 139 -0.18 16.14 -9.12
N GLU A 140 0.19 15.39 -8.10
CA GLU A 140 1.45 15.59 -7.39
C GLU A 140 2.59 14.79 -8.01
N LYS A 141 3.80 15.28 -7.80
CA LYS A 141 5.02 14.54 -8.17
C LYS A 141 5.54 13.85 -6.91
N SER A 142 5.82 12.58 -7.01
CA SER A 142 6.37 11.82 -5.90
C SER A 142 7.88 11.65 -6.00
#